data_573f9e5b518e419d77c6eebb9040074c
#
_entry.id   573f9e5b518e419d77c6eebb9040074c
#
_cell.length_a   1.000
_cell.length_b   1.000
_cell.length_c   1.000
_cell.angle_alpha   90.00
_cell.angle_beta   90.00
_cell.angle_gamma   90.00
#
_symmetry.space_group_name_H-M   'P 1'
#
loop_
_entity.id
_entity.type
_entity.pdbx_description
1 polymer ?
#
loop_
_entity_poly.entity_id
_entity_poly.type
_entity_poly.pdbx_seq_one_letter_code
_entity_poly.pdbx_strand_id
1 'polypeptide(L)'
;MCTKGNRSFEEMALSARKRLEEKSPAEIAEKSGSEYDPKNGRLKTKSLAEQVSLVLPEYSFVQEVEEWHQLVILHYLDLADHTPVSEEQITFGELKDGLIRGTKFDHDMESELAVFLKGKSEEQLYQIIKACGGEIIDSKADICAKFDFLPYYPLWLKIWLADDEFEASGKLLLSKSADHYLAVEDAVTVGGILMEKLRAVSDV
;
A
#
# COMPACT_ATOMS: atom_id res chain seq x y z
N MET A 1 -19.23 -20.90 14.19
CA MET A 1 -20.08 -19.81 13.70
C MET A 1 -19.54 -19.40 12.35
N CYS A 2 -20.30 -19.62 11.27
CA CYS A 2 -19.88 -19.21 9.94
C CYS A 2 -19.97 -17.68 9.89
N THR A 3 -18.83 -16.98 9.89
CA THR A 3 -18.78 -15.55 9.65
C THR A 3 -19.36 -15.31 8.26
N LYS A 4 -20.40 -14.49 8.15
CA LYS A 4 -20.86 -13.99 6.85
C LYS A 4 -19.66 -13.27 6.23
N GLY A 5 -19.00 -13.91 5.27
CA GLY A 5 -17.95 -13.29 4.50
C GLY A 5 -18.44 -11.95 3.95
N ASN A 6 -17.53 -10.99 3.79
CA ASN A 6 -17.83 -9.69 3.20
C ASN A 6 -18.21 -9.90 1.73
N ARG A 7 -19.51 -10.01 1.44
CA ARG A 7 -20.04 -10.30 0.10
C ARG A 7 -19.50 -9.33 -0.96
N SER A 8 -19.31 -8.08 -0.61
CA SER A 8 -18.74 -7.08 -1.53
C SER A 8 -17.29 -7.40 -1.87
N PHE A 9 -16.48 -7.81 -0.89
CA PHE A 9 -15.11 -8.26 -1.11
C PHE A 9 -15.10 -9.50 -2.03
N GLU A 10 -15.90 -10.53 -1.74
CA GLU A 10 -15.94 -11.75 -2.53
C GLU A 10 -16.28 -11.49 -4.00
N GLU A 11 -17.29 -10.62 -4.28
CA GLU A 11 -17.70 -10.24 -5.62
C GLU A 11 -16.58 -9.48 -6.36
N MET A 12 -15.90 -8.54 -5.71
CA MET A 12 -14.79 -7.77 -6.29
C MET A 12 -13.56 -8.65 -6.53
N ALA A 13 -13.18 -9.49 -5.56
CA ALA A 13 -12.04 -10.39 -5.68
C ALA A 13 -12.26 -11.43 -6.80
N LEU A 14 -13.48 -11.99 -6.91
CA LEU A 14 -13.85 -12.89 -8.01
C LEU A 14 -13.75 -12.21 -9.36
N SER A 15 -14.22 -10.97 -9.47
CA SER A 15 -14.12 -10.18 -10.71
C SER A 15 -12.67 -9.91 -11.10
N ALA A 16 -11.82 -9.54 -10.15
CA ALA A 16 -10.38 -9.31 -10.40
C ALA A 16 -9.68 -10.61 -10.86
N ARG A 17 -9.93 -11.74 -10.18
CA ARG A 17 -9.36 -13.04 -10.56
C ARG A 17 -9.74 -13.45 -11.97
N LYS A 18 -11.01 -13.29 -12.36
CA LYS A 18 -11.46 -13.60 -13.74
C LYS A 18 -10.69 -12.78 -14.80
N ARG A 19 -10.44 -11.49 -14.54
CA ARG A 19 -9.63 -10.68 -15.47
C ARG A 19 -8.17 -11.11 -15.53
N LEU A 20 -7.61 -11.55 -14.40
CA LEU A 20 -6.25 -12.08 -14.33
C LEU A 20 -6.11 -13.43 -15.06
N GLU A 21 -7.11 -14.32 -14.97
CA GLU A 21 -7.16 -15.60 -15.69
C GLU A 21 -7.13 -15.44 -17.22
N GLU A 22 -7.60 -14.30 -17.74
CA GLU A 22 -7.58 -13.97 -19.16
C GLU A 22 -6.21 -13.48 -19.66
N LYS A 23 -5.26 -13.20 -18.74
CA LYS A 23 -3.94 -12.65 -19.04
C LYS A 23 -2.84 -13.69 -18.90
N SER A 24 -1.73 -13.47 -19.58
CA SER A 24 -0.53 -14.31 -19.40
C SER A 24 0.11 -14.04 -18.03
N PRO A 25 0.34 -15.08 -17.19
CA PRO A 25 1.05 -14.89 -15.93
C PRO A 25 2.46 -14.29 -16.08
N ALA A 26 3.14 -14.57 -17.17
CA ALA A 26 4.46 -13.99 -17.47
C ALA A 26 4.35 -12.48 -17.77
N GLU A 27 3.32 -12.07 -18.50
CA GLU A 27 3.05 -10.65 -18.77
C GLU A 27 2.63 -9.90 -17.49
N ILE A 28 1.80 -10.51 -16.65
CA ILE A 28 1.43 -9.94 -15.33
C ILE A 28 2.68 -9.73 -14.50
N ALA A 29 3.55 -10.74 -14.41
CA ALA A 29 4.80 -10.65 -13.64
C ALA A 29 5.71 -9.53 -14.14
N GLU A 30 5.91 -9.40 -15.44
CA GLU A 30 6.71 -8.35 -16.06
C GLU A 30 6.16 -6.97 -15.75
N LYS A 31 4.84 -6.76 -15.95
CA LYS A 31 4.19 -5.46 -15.76
C LYS A 31 4.11 -5.01 -14.32
N SER A 32 4.00 -5.96 -13.38
CA SER A 32 3.86 -5.69 -11.95
C SER A 32 5.16 -5.78 -11.15
N GLY A 33 6.29 -6.14 -11.78
CA GLY A 33 7.54 -6.40 -11.05
C GLY A 33 7.48 -7.63 -10.14
N SER A 34 6.54 -8.55 -10.42
CA SER A 34 6.37 -9.81 -9.70
C SER A 34 7.22 -10.91 -10.32
N GLU A 35 7.35 -12.06 -9.65
CA GLU A 35 8.07 -13.24 -10.14
C GLU A 35 7.07 -14.32 -10.54
N TYR A 36 7.16 -14.81 -11.78
CA TYR A 36 6.39 -15.97 -12.24
C TYR A 36 7.21 -17.24 -12.15
N ASP A 37 6.72 -18.24 -11.42
CA ASP A 37 7.30 -19.58 -11.29
C ASP A 37 6.43 -20.61 -12.03
N PRO A 38 6.73 -20.88 -13.32
CA PRO A 38 5.93 -21.80 -14.12
C PRO A 38 6.05 -23.25 -13.67
N LYS A 39 7.13 -23.64 -12.98
CA LYS A 39 7.34 -25.01 -12.51
C LYS A 39 6.39 -25.36 -11.36
N ASN A 40 6.09 -24.40 -10.52
CA ASN A 40 5.23 -24.57 -9.35
C ASN A 40 3.84 -23.94 -9.56
N GLY A 41 3.54 -23.35 -10.72
CA GLY A 41 2.28 -22.69 -11.01
C GLY A 41 2.01 -21.53 -10.05
N ARG A 42 2.99 -20.67 -9.78
CA ARG A 42 2.90 -19.60 -8.79
C ARG A 42 3.31 -18.25 -9.34
N LEU A 43 2.61 -17.21 -8.87
CA LEU A 43 3.05 -15.84 -8.98
C LEU A 43 3.45 -15.35 -7.59
N LYS A 44 4.59 -14.69 -7.47
CA LYS A 44 5.10 -14.13 -6.20
C LYS A 44 5.27 -12.64 -6.36
N THR A 45 4.73 -11.89 -5.43
CA THR A 45 4.91 -10.43 -5.36
C THR A 45 5.36 -10.03 -3.96
N LYS A 46 6.00 -8.88 -3.86
CA LYS A 46 6.38 -8.30 -2.58
C LYS A 46 5.30 -7.32 -2.13
N SER A 47 4.93 -7.36 -0.86
CA SER A 47 4.08 -6.32 -0.28
C SER A 47 4.65 -5.90 1.06
N LEU A 48 5.11 -4.65 1.15
CA LEU A 48 5.92 -4.17 2.27
C LEU A 48 7.13 -5.11 2.53
N ALA A 49 7.31 -5.55 3.76
CA ALA A 49 8.39 -6.48 4.13
C ALA A 49 8.10 -7.96 3.79
N GLU A 50 6.89 -8.28 3.32
CA GLU A 50 6.43 -9.66 3.15
C GLU A 50 6.42 -10.11 1.70
N GLN A 51 6.76 -11.38 1.46
CA GLN A 51 6.56 -12.00 0.16
C GLN A 51 5.20 -12.70 0.12
N VAL A 52 4.38 -12.32 -0.85
CA VAL A 52 3.06 -12.89 -1.08
C VAL A 52 3.11 -13.83 -2.28
N SER A 53 2.53 -15.03 -2.14
CA SER A 53 2.48 -16.04 -3.19
C SER A 53 1.04 -16.39 -3.55
N LEU A 54 0.74 -16.42 -4.85
CA LEU A 54 -0.56 -16.80 -5.38
C LEU A 54 -0.42 -18.07 -6.21
N VAL A 55 -1.37 -19.00 -6.06
CA VAL A 55 -1.49 -20.23 -6.85
C VAL A 55 -2.29 -19.94 -8.11
N LEU A 56 -1.78 -20.36 -9.25
CA LEU A 56 -2.39 -20.20 -10.56
C LEU A 56 -3.16 -21.47 -10.97
N PRO A 57 -4.21 -21.35 -11.77
CA PRO A 57 -4.72 -20.14 -12.42
C PRO A 57 -5.66 -19.29 -11.55
N GLU A 58 -6.12 -19.78 -10.39
CA GLU A 58 -7.19 -19.18 -9.58
C GLU A 58 -6.74 -17.92 -8.81
N TYR A 59 -5.45 -17.58 -8.80
CA TYR A 59 -4.85 -16.48 -8.03
C TYR A 59 -5.24 -16.53 -6.55
N SER A 60 -5.25 -17.73 -5.96
CA SER A 60 -5.52 -17.93 -4.55
C SER A 60 -4.27 -17.73 -3.71
N PHE A 61 -4.39 -17.03 -2.58
CA PHE A 61 -3.26 -16.73 -1.71
C PHE A 61 -2.81 -17.98 -0.95
N VAL A 62 -1.50 -18.19 -0.86
CA VAL A 62 -0.90 -19.33 -0.13
C VAL A 62 -0.90 -19.08 1.37
N GLN A 63 -0.56 -17.86 1.76
CA GLN A 63 -0.56 -17.40 3.15
C GLN A 63 -1.82 -16.63 3.49
N GLU A 64 -2.08 -16.50 4.77
CA GLU A 64 -3.15 -15.63 5.26
C GLU A 64 -2.79 -14.16 5.01
N VAL A 65 -3.67 -13.46 4.32
CA VAL A 65 -3.59 -12.03 4.02
C VAL A 65 -4.98 -11.46 4.30
N GLU A 66 -5.04 -10.28 4.88
CA GLU A 66 -6.30 -9.60 5.17
C GLU A 66 -7.10 -9.33 3.88
N GLU A 67 -8.44 -9.39 3.92
CA GLU A 67 -9.32 -9.36 2.73
C GLU A 67 -9.06 -8.14 1.81
N TRP A 68 -9.03 -6.93 2.38
CA TRP A 68 -8.82 -5.73 1.57
C TRP A 68 -7.40 -5.63 1.01
N HIS A 69 -6.41 -6.16 1.73
CA HIS A 69 -5.05 -6.26 1.24
C HIS A 69 -4.94 -7.28 0.08
N GLN A 70 -5.65 -8.42 0.15
CA GLN A 70 -5.78 -9.33 -0.98
C GLN A 70 -6.35 -8.63 -2.22
N LEU A 71 -7.43 -7.85 -2.05
CA LEU A 71 -8.08 -7.15 -3.14
C LEU A 71 -7.14 -6.14 -3.81
N VAL A 72 -6.43 -5.34 -3.02
CA VAL A 72 -5.43 -4.39 -3.52
C VAL A 72 -4.34 -5.11 -4.34
N ILE A 73 -3.84 -6.25 -3.85
CA ILE A 73 -2.83 -7.03 -4.59
C ILE A 73 -3.40 -7.55 -5.91
N LEU A 74 -4.64 -8.09 -5.93
CA LEU A 74 -5.28 -8.56 -7.16
C LEU A 74 -5.50 -7.42 -8.16
N HIS A 75 -5.97 -6.27 -7.71
CA HIS A 75 -6.15 -5.10 -8.58
C HIS A 75 -4.81 -4.57 -9.11
N TYR A 76 -3.77 -4.53 -8.29
CA TYR A 76 -2.43 -4.15 -8.72
C TYR A 76 -1.90 -5.08 -9.82
N LEU A 77 -2.03 -6.40 -9.65
CA LEU A 77 -1.61 -7.38 -10.66
C LEU A 77 -2.41 -7.25 -11.96
N ASP A 78 -3.68 -6.85 -11.86
CA ASP A 78 -4.56 -6.65 -13.02
C ASP A 78 -4.26 -5.34 -13.76
N LEU A 79 -3.98 -4.25 -13.06
CA LEU A 79 -3.88 -2.91 -13.63
C LEU A 79 -2.46 -2.48 -14.01
N ALA A 80 -1.43 -3.07 -13.37
CA ALA A 80 -0.04 -2.70 -13.61
C ALA A 80 0.33 -2.70 -15.10
N ASP A 81 0.88 -1.60 -15.60
CA ASP A 81 1.22 -1.40 -17.01
C ASP A 81 2.71 -1.21 -17.28
N HIS A 82 3.57 -1.39 -16.25
CA HIS A 82 5.02 -1.22 -16.29
C HIS A 82 5.46 0.24 -16.49
N THR A 83 4.61 1.21 -16.22
CA THR A 83 5.02 2.62 -16.23
C THR A 83 6.14 2.85 -15.22
N PRO A 84 7.25 3.52 -15.58
CA PRO A 84 8.33 3.81 -14.64
C PRO A 84 7.84 4.59 -13.43
N VAL A 85 8.28 4.18 -12.23
CA VAL A 85 7.94 4.87 -10.98
C VAL A 85 8.49 6.31 -11.02
N SER A 86 7.61 7.28 -10.80
CA SER A 86 7.99 8.68 -10.70
C SER A 86 8.50 9.01 -9.29
N GLU A 87 9.59 9.78 -9.20
CA GLU A 87 10.07 10.33 -7.93
C GLU A 87 9.27 11.57 -7.48
N GLU A 88 8.38 12.10 -8.34
CA GLU A 88 7.47 13.19 -7.98
C GLU A 88 6.41 12.65 -7.03
N GLN A 89 6.33 13.27 -5.84
CA GLN A 89 5.40 12.88 -4.78
C GLN A 89 4.15 13.74 -4.85
N ILE A 90 3.00 13.10 -4.81
CA ILE A 90 1.68 13.73 -4.85
C ILE A 90 0.83 13.29 -3.66
N THR A 91 -0.22 14.06 -3.33
CA THR A 91 -1.26 13.68 -2.40
C THR A 91 -2.27 12.74 -3.05
N PHE A 92 -3.12 12.11 -2.26
CA PHE A 92 -4.20 11.26 -2.78
C PHE A 92 -5.25 12.06 -3.56
N GLY A 93 -5.45 13.33 -3.18
CA GLY A 93 -6.35 14.24 -3.90
C GLY A 93 -5.88 14.61 -5.31
N GLU A 94 -4.57 14.49 -5.58
CA GLU A 94 -3.97 14.78 -6.89
C GLU A 94 -3.98 13.56 -7.84
N LEU A 95 -4.35 12.36 -7.37
CA LEU A 95 -4.58 11.21 -8.24
C LEU A 95 -5.68 11.48 -9.25
N LYS A 96 -5.67 10.74 -10.36
CA LYS A 96 -6.79 10.71 -11.28
C LYS A 96 -8.07 10.33 -10.51
N ASP A 97 -9.12 11.12 -10.68
CA ASP A 97 -10.40 10.99 -9.98
C ASP A 97 -10.31 11.17 -8.45
N GLY A 98 -9.17 11.62 -7.92
CA GLY A 98 -8.87 11.78 -6.49
C GLY A 98 -9.49 13.00 -5.82
N LEU A 99 -10.02 13.97 -6.57
CA LEU A 99 -10.44 15.28 -6.05
C LEU A 99 -11.40 15.22 -4.84
N ILE A 100 -12.29 14.26 -4.78
CA ILE A 100 -13.24 14.10 -3.66
C ILE A 100 -12.71 13.04 -2.69
N ARG A 101 -12.52 11.81 -3.15
CA ARG A 101 -12.18 10.66 -2.32
C ARG A 101 -10.78 10.76 -1.73
N GLY A 102 -9.79 11.12 -2.56
CA GLY A 102 -8.41 11.28 -2.16
C GLY A 102 -8.21 12.49 -1.25
N THR A 103 -8.79 13.65 -1.58
CA THR A 103 -8.70 14.85 -0.72
C THR A 103 -9.31 14.61 0.67
N LYS A 104 -10.45 13.91 0.72
CA LYS A 104 -11.02 13.53 2.02
C LYS A 104 -10.06 12.63 2.80
N PHE A 105 -9.46 11.65 2.14
CA PHE A 105 -8.50 10.74 2.75
C PHE A 105 -7.26 11.48 3.25
N ASP A 106 -6.72 12.44 2.48
CA ASP A 106 -5.57 13.25 2.92
C ASP A 106 -5.85 13.94 4.27
N HIS A 107 -7.02 14.58 4.42
CA HIS A 107 -7.40 15.23 5.68
C HIS A 107 -7.61 14.25 6.84
N ASP A 108 -8.29 13.13 6.57
CA ASP A 108 -8.53 12.11 7.59
C ASP A 108 -7.17 11.53 8.05
N MET A 109 -6.27 11.24 7.11
CA MET A 109 -4.93 10.68 7.38
C MET A 109 -4.02 11.65 8.13
N GLU A 110 -4.01 12.94 7.79
CA GLU A 110 -3.27 13.96 8.55
C GLU A 110 -3.73 14.00 10.01
N SER A 111 -5.04 13.92 10.24
CA SER A 111 -5.62 13.88 11.59
C SER A 111 -5.24 12.60 12.34
N GLU A 112 -5.29 11.46 11.68
CA GLU A 112 -4.89 10.17 12.24
C GLU A 112 -3.40 10.10 12.57
N LEU A 113 -2.55 10.66 11.70
CA LEU A 113 -1.11 10.76 11.93
C LEU A 113 -0.80 11.66 13.12
N ALA A 114 -1.47 12.80 13.26
CA ALA A 114 -1.28 13.67 14.42
C ALA A 114 -1.57 12.93 15.76
N VAL A 115 -2.63 12.13 15.78
CA VAL A 115 -2.94 11.29 16.95
C VAL A 115 -1.89 10.19 17.16
N PHE A 116 -1.48 9.51 16.08
CA PHE A 116 -0.50 8.43 16.13
C PHE A 116 0.88 8.91 16.62
N LEU A 117 1.31 10.09 16.18
CA LEU A 117 2.61 10.67 16.50
C LEU A 117 2.71 11.19 17.93
N LYS A 118 1.57 11.51 18.55
CA LYS A 118 1.53 12.13 19.87
C LYS A 118 2.29 11.34 20.93
N GLY A 119 3.27 11.98 21.54
CA GLY A 119 4.08 11.41 22.64
C GLY A 119 5.11 10.36 22.21
N LYS A 120 5.29 10.11 20.91
CA LYS A 120 6.34 9.22 20.40
C LYS A 120 7.65 9.96 20.20
N SER A 121 8.74 9.34 20.63
CA SER A 121 10.08 9.84 20.34
C SER A 121 10.50 9.49 18.90
N GLU A 122 11.47 10.22 18.40
CA GLU A 122 12.08 9.95 17.09
C GLU A 122 12.59 8.52 16.98
N GLU A 123 13.25 8.00 18.02
CA GLU A 123 13.76 6.64 18.06
C GLU A 123 12.65 5.58 17.98
N GLN A 124 11.53 5.79 18.67
CA GLN A 124 10.36 4.91 18.58
C GLN A 124 9.78 4.91 17.16
N LEU A 125 9.69 6.08 16.52
CA LEU A 125 9.21 6.18 15.15
C LEU A 125 10.12 5.45 14.17
N TYR A 126 11.45 5.57 14.30
CA TYR A 126 12.40 4.80 13.48
C TYR A 126 12.22 3.28 13.64
N GLN A 127 12.02 2.80 14.87
CA GLN A 127 11.80 1.38 15.13
C GLN A 127 10.50 0.88 14.48
N ILE A 128 9.40 1.63 14.62
CA ILE A 128 8.09 1.30 14.03
C ILE A 128 8.19 1.28 12.49
N ILE A 129 8.76 2.33 11.90
CA ILE A 129 8.92 2.45 10.45
C ILE A 129 9.72 1.25 9.90
N LYS A 130 10.85 0.94 10.53
CA LYS A 130 11.70 -0.18 10.12
C LYS A 130 11.01 -1.53 10.26
N ALA A 131 10.27 -1.74 11.33
CA ALA A 131 9.51 -2.98 11.55
C ALA A 131 8.40 -3.18 10.50
N CYS A 132 7.82 -2.07 9.98
CA CYS A 132 6.87 -2.10 8.87
C CYS A 132 7.52 -2.18 7.47
N GLY A 133 8.85 -2.31 7.39
CA GLY A 133 9.57 -2.39 6.11
C GLY A 133 9.84 -1.05 5.45
N GLY A 134 9.72 0.06 6.18
CA GLY A 134 10.07 1.39 5.69
C GLY A 134 11.57 1.65 5.71
N GLU A 135 12.05 2.38 4.73
CA GLU A 135 13.42 2.89 4.62
C GLU A 135 13.42 4.39 4.93
N ILE A 136 14.31 4.82 5.83
CA ILE A 136 14.48 6.24 6.12
C ILE A 136 15.32 6.86 5.00
N ILE A 137 14.80 7.94 4.43
CA ILE A 137 15.43 8.67 3.35
C ILE A 137 15.61 10.15 3.72
N ASP A 138 16.58 10.79 3.09
CA ASP A 138 16.85 12.21 3.30
C ASP A 138 15.74 13.11 2.71
N SER A 139 15.29 14.09 3.47
CA SER A 139 14.25 15.03 3.05
C SER A 139 14.27 16.33 3.88
N LYS A 140 13.31 17.25 3.60
CA LYS A 140 13.10 18.47 4.38
C LYS A 140 12.23 18.26 5.63
N ALA A 141 11.56 17.10 5.78
CA ALA A 141 10.85 16.73 6.99
C ALA A 141 11.85 16.17 8.02
N ASP A 142 11.50 16.19 9.30
CA ASP A 142 12.36 15.66 10.36
C ASP A 142 12.59 14.15 10.17
N ILE A 143 11.54 13.42 9.77
CA ILE A 143 11.63 12.03 9.34
C ILE A 143 10.92 11.88 7.99
N CYS A 144 11.56 11.20 7.04
CA CYS A 144 10.91 10.75 5.82
C CYS A 144 11.18 9.27 5.64
N ALA A 145 10.11 8.50 5.53
CA ALA A 145 10.18 7.06 5.29
C ALA A 145 9.56 6.71 3.94
N LYS A 146 10.25 5.88 3.16
CA LYS A 146 9.74 5.27 1.95
C LYS A 146 9.34 3.83 2.23
N PHE A 147 8.14 3.45 1.81
CA PHE A 147 7.62 2.09 1.88
C PHE A 147 7.34 1.60 0.46
N ASP A 148 7.99 0.54 0.03
CA ASP A 148 7.62 -0.16 -1.19
C ASP A 148 6.42 -1.06 -0.87
N PHE A 149 5.19 -0.49 -0.94
CA PHE A 149 3.97 -1.22 -0.61
C PHE A 149 3.76 -2.39 -1.57
N LEU A 150 4.00 -2.15 -2.87
CA LEU A 150 4.10 -3.15 -3.93
C LEU A 150 5.28 -2.77 -4.84
N PRO A 151 5.79 -3.63 -5.71
CA PRO A 151 7.07 -3.41 -6.42
C PRO A 151 7.21 -2.04 -7.12
N TYR A 152 6.14 -1.55 -7.71
CA TYR A 152 6.12 -0.24 -8.39
C TYR A 152 5.16 0.75 -7.73
N TYR A 153 4.83 0.52 -6.45
CA TYR A 153 3.88 1.33 -5.70
C TYR A 153 4.48 1.83 -4.37
N PRO A 154 5.43 2.78 -4.42
CA PRO A 154 5.99 3.36 -3.22
C PRO A 154 5.05 4.38 -2.58
N LEU A 155 5.09 4.44 -1.23
CA LEU A 155 4.52 5.53 -0.43
C LEU A 155 5.62 6.24 0.35
N TRP A 156 5.42 7.52 0.61
CA TRP A 156 6.29 8.30 1.48
C TRP A 156 5.50 8.82 2.68
N LEU A 157 5.99 8.50 3.86
CA LEU A 157 5.51 9.07 5.12
C LEU A 157 6.48 10.17 5.54
N LYS A 158 6.03 11.42 5.52
CA LYS A 158 6.76 12.56 6.05
C LYS A 158 6.22 12.93 7.42
N ILE A 159 7.12 13.15 8.37
CA ILE A 159 6.79 13.47 9.75
C ILE A 159 7.56 14.73 10.14
N TRP A 160 6.86 15.66 10.78
CA TRP A 160 7.41 16.80 11.49
C TRP A 160 7.17 16.56 12.97
N LEU A 161 8.24 16.56 13.75
CA LEU A 161 8.19 16.30 15.19
C LEU A 161 7.60 17.52 15.91
N ALA A 162 7.05 17.27 17.10
CA ALA A 162 6.58 18.37 17.95
C ALA A 162 7.77 19.22 18.42
N ASP A 163 7.56 20.52 18.49
CA ASP A 163 8.47 21.50 19.09
C ASP A 163 7.74 22.39 20.11
N ASP A 164 8.35 23.49 20.53
CA ASP A 164 7.76 24.40 21.51
C ASP A 164 6.52 25.17 20.99
N GLU A 165 6.33 25.23 19.67
CA GLU A 165 5.27 26.01 19.02
C GLU A 165 4.21 25.13 18.33
N PHE A 166 4.60 23.94 17.84
CA PHE A 166 3.76 23.08 17.01
C PHE A 166 3.71 21.65 17.52
N GLU A 167 2.51 21.06 17.48
CA GLU A 167 2.31 19.62 17.68
C GLU A 167 2.87 18.83 16.50
N ALA A 168 3.23 17.55 16.75
CA ALA A 168 3.70 16.66 15.70
C ALA A 168 2.64 16.48 14.61
N SER A 169 3.11 16.45 13.36
CA SER A 169 2.25 16.26 12.19
C SER A 169 2.88 15.31 11.19
N GLY A 170 2.07 14.77 10.29
CA GLY A 170 2.55 13.85 9.26
C GLY A 170 1.73 13.92 7.99
N LYS A 171 2.35 13.47 6.90
CA LYS A 171 1.74 13.40 5.57
C LYS A 171 2.11 12.09 4.90
N LEU A 172 1.10 11.42 4.34
CA LEU A 172 1.31 10.27 3.48
C LEU A 172 1.19 10.71 2.01
N LEU A 173 2.16 10.31 1.19
CA LEU A 173 2.25 10.71 -0.21
C LEU A 173 2.46 9.50 -1.10
N LEU A 174 2.09 9.63 -2.37
CA LEU A 174 2.21 8.62 -3.43
C LEU A 174 3.19 9.08 -4.51
N SER A 175 3.62 8.14 -5.34
CA SER A 175 4.24 8.46 -6.62
C SER A 175 3.21 9.04 -7.58
N LYS A 176 3.59 10.02 -8.40
CA LYS A 176 2.75 10.55 -9.47
C LYS A 176 2.33 9.48 -10.49
N SER A 177 3.06 8.39 -10.59
CA SER A 177 2.71 7.24 -11.44
C SER A 177 1.75 6.24 -10.76
N ALA A 178 1.25 6.52 -9.56
CA ALA A 178 0.43 5.58 -8.79
C ALA A 178 -0.87 5.16 -9.51
N ASP A 179 -1.48 6.04 -10.29
CA ASP A 179 -2.72 5.77 -11.05
C ASP A 179 -2.53 4.84 -12.26
N HIS A 180 -1.28 4.49 -12.62
CA HIS A 180 -0.95 3.42 -13.56
C HIS A 180 -1.04 2.01 -12.96
N TYR A 181 -1.19 1.94 -11.64
CA TYR A 181 -1.14 0.69 -10.89
C TYR A 181 -2.40 0.41 -10.09
N LEU A 182 -3.04 1.45 -9.54
CA LEU A 182 -4.23 1.33 -8.69
C LEU A 182 -5.17 2.51 -8.91
N ALA A 183 -6.47 2.26 -8.82
CA ALA A 183 -7.48 3.32 -8.78
C ALA A 183 -7.45 4.05 -7.42
N VAL A 184 -8.09 5.21 -7.33
CA VAL A 184 -8.09 6.03 -6.10
C VAL A 184 -8.69 5.30 -4.88
N GLU A 185 -9.68 4.43 -5.09
CA GLU A 185 -10.28 3.62 -4.01
C GLU A 185 -9.27 2.63 -3.42
N ASP A 186 -8.49 1.98 -4.29
CA ASP A 186 -7.43 1.07 -3.85
C ASP A 186 -6.26 1.84 -3.21
N ALA A 187 -5.90 2.99 -3.76
CA ALA A 187 -4.87 3.86 -3.20
C ALA A 187 -5.21 4.27 -1.75
N VAL A 188 -6.44 4.70 -1.51
CA VAL A 188 -6.94 5.01 -0.15
C VAL A 188 -6.87 3.79 0.77
N THR A 189 -7.22 2.60 0.25
CA THR A 189 -7.11 1.34 1.00
C THR A 189 -5.65 1.01 1.35
N VAL A 190 -4.72 1.20 0.42
CA VAL A 190 -3.26 1.05 0.65
C VAL A 190 -2.79 1.94 1.79
N GLY A 191 -3.18 3.22 1.78
CA GLY A 191 -2.83 4.16 2.86
C GLY A 191 -3.39 3.72 4.21
N GLY A 192 -4.64 3.24 4.24
CA GLY A 192 -5.26 2.67 5.44
C GLY A 192 -4.53 1.45 5.98
N ILE A 193 -4.19 0.49 5.12
CA ILE A 193 -3.43 -0.72 5.49
C ILE A 193 -2.06 -0.36 6.09
N LEU A 194 -1.34 0.59 5.48
CA LEU A 194 -0.06 1.04 6.03
C LEU A 194 -0.24 1.64 7.42
N MET A 195 -1.26 2.49 7.62
CA MET A 195 -1.53 3.11 8.91
C MET A 195 -1.91 2.09 9.99
N GLU A 196 -2.71 1.08 9.65
CA GLU A 196 -3.04 -0.03 10.55
C GLU A 196 -1.79 -0.83 10.95
N LYS A 197 -0.88 -1.13 10.01
CA LYS A 197 0.39 -1.82 10.30
C LYS A 197 1.28 -0.98 11.23
N LEU A 198 1.41 0.33 10.99
CA LEU A 198 2.17 1.22 11.87
C LEU A 198 1.62 1.22 13.31
N ARG A 199 0.30 1.25 13.47
CA ARG A 199 -0.36 1.17 14.78
C ARG A 199 -0.13 -0.17 15.45
N ALA A 200 -0.34 -1.27 14.74
CA ALA A 200 -0.18 -2.62 15.28
C ALA A 200 1.25 -2.86 15.83
N VAL A 201 2.28 -2.33 15.16
CA VAL A 201 3.67 -2.39 15.66
C VAL A 201 3.88 -1.46 16.85
N SER A 202 3.21 -0.31 16.90
CA SER A 202 3.33 0.66 17.99
C SER A 202 2.74 0.17 19.31
N ASP A 203 1.75 -0.75 19.26
CA ASP A 203 1.00 -1.22 20.42
C ASP A 203 1.68 -2.44 21.10
N VAL A 204 2.81 -2.93 20.56
CA VAL A 204 3.61 -4.05 21.07
C VAL A 204 4.79 -3.53 21.89
#